data_66a7e934244b26da3256c8d7565e76c3
#
_entry.id   66a7e934244b26da3256c8d7565e76c3
#
_cell.length_a   1.000
_cell.length_b   1.000
_cell.length_c   1.000
_cell.angle_alpha   90.00
_cell.angle_beta   90.00
_cell.angle_gamma   90.00
#
_symmetry.space_group_name_H-M   'P 1'
#
loop_
_entity.id
_entity.type
_entity.pdbx_description
1 polymer ?
#
loop_
_entity_poly.entity_id
_entity_poly.type
_entity_poly.pdbx_seq_one_letter_code
_entity_poly.pdbx_strand_id
1 'polypeptide(L)'
;MPEGDPVSPVTGPNGAKGGLRRAAMLQALGAAIWIPQAGLLAVSVGRIADGGGWHDVLWLALGILVLGFARSCLDAAGGRLAFHAARGELSRRRKIAAAALSMSSPIDRSRPASGKAASVLGEQAELIVPYLARFQPARMKASLVPLIILAFILPVSWIAALVLLFAAPLIPIFMALIGWRAQAASERQLVATGGLNGFLLDRLRGLATIRALDAVDATALRLRSEAESLRVRTMAVLKIAFLSSAVLELFAALGVAMIAVYVGFSLLGEIRFGTWSGRLDLTEGLFILLLAPAFFEPLRELSAVWHDRAAGEAALKAMDAIAADGLSIQGAVEVAPAVPAVAEAPDIHLENLAFRYAADEPLVLDDFNLDIVAGEHLALLGASGSGKSTLLSLISGLAPCTGGRIVIGGIELADDTAAVLRGSMAWIGQRPHIFAGTIASNIALGRPGMLRGDLTDALDAARLRNVAEAYGSRPLGEGGIGLSGGEALRLAIARAACNPHLRIILADEPTAHLDAATAAEVTESLLSLARDRILIVATHDPLLAARMHRIMRIDTDLVMREAAE
;
A
#
# COMPACT_ATOMS: atom_id res chain seq x y z
N MET A 1 0.61 -11.77 27.56
CA MET A 1 0.88 -12.02 26.15
C MET A 1 0.16 -13.31 25.78
N PRO A 2 -0.87 -13.31 24.93
CA PRO A 2 -1.42 -14.56 24.39
C PRO A 2 -0.54 -14.99 23.23
N GLU A 3 -0.18 -16.26 23.24
CA GLU A 3 0.55 -16.97 22.21
C GLU A 3 -0.15 -16.80 20.85
N GLY A 4 0.59 -16.27 19.88
CA GLY A 4 0.11 -16.12 18.51
C GLY A 4 -0.03 -17.50 17.85
N ASP A 5 -1.22 -17.76 17.32
CA ASP A 5 -1.48 -18.89 16.44
C ASP A 5 -0.42 -18.97 15.32
N PRO A 6 0.06 -20.16 14.95
CA PRO A 6 1.04 -20.33 13.88
C PRO A 6 0.45 -19.81 12.56
N VAL A 7 1.06 -18.75 12.05
CA VAL A 7 0.75 -18.20 10.72
C VAL A 7 0.90 -19.32 9.69
N SER A 8 -0.21 -19.76 9.15
CA SER A 8 -0.26 -20.74 8.06
C SER A 8 0.66 -20.32 6.91
N PRO A 9 1.34 -21.26 6.22
CA PRO A 9 2.32 -20.95 5.21
C PRO A 9 1.71 -20.05 4.13
N VAL A 10 2.43 -18.96 3.83
CA VAL A 10 2.08 -18.00 2.77
C VAL A 10 1.90 -18.78 1.47
N THR A 11 0.66 -19.01 1.08
CA THR A 11 0.33 -19.68 -0.19
C THR A 11 0.82 -18.80 -1.33
N GLY A 12 1.57 -19.39 -2.28
CA GLY A 12 2.04 -18.70 -3.48
C GLY A 12 0.88 -18.09 -4.31
N PRO A 13 1.16 -17.26 -5.32
CA PRO A 13 0.15 -16.51 -6.08
C PRO A 13 -0.96 -17.40 -6.68
N ASN A 14 -0.69 -18.66 -6.96
CA ASN A 14 -1.68 -19.64 -7.44
C ASN A 14 -2.57 -20.17 -6.31
N GLY A 15 -2.10 -20.21 -5.07
CA GLY A 15 -2.87 -20.67 -3.93
C GLY A 15 -3.99 -19.69 -3.53
N ALA A 16 -3.73 -18.39 -3.54
CA ALA A 16 -4.73 -17.38 -3.21
C ALA A 16 -5.84 -17.32 -4.27
N LYS A 17 -5.49 -17.37 -5.58
CA LYS A 17 -6.47 -17.42 -6.68
C LYS A 17 -7.32 -18.68 -6.61
N GLY A 18 -6.72 -19.83 -6.31
CA GLY A 18 -7.42 -21.11 -6.12
C GLY A 18 -8.38 -21.06 -4.92
N GLY A 19 -7.97 -20.48 -3.81
CA GLY A 19 -8.79 -20.28 -2.61
C GLY A 19 -10.00 -19.41 -2.88
N LEU A 20 -9.83 -18.27 -3.53
CA LEU A 20 -10.93 -17.36 -3.90
C LEU A 20 -11.93 -18.02 -4.86
N ARG A 21 -11.45 -18.78 -5.84
CA ARG A 21 -12.32 -19.49 -6.78
C ARG A 21 -13.14 -20.59 -6.07
N ARG A 22 -12.53 -21.37 -5.17
CA ARG A 22 -13.22 -22.36 -4.35
C ARG A 22 -14.27 -21.71 -3.45
N ALA A 23 -13.94 -20.60 -2.81
CA ALA A 23 -14.86 -19.84 -1.99
C ALA A 23 -16.09 -19.36 -2.78
N ALA A 24 -15.86 -18.80 -3.97
CA ALA A 24 -16.93 -18.34 -4.85
C ALA A 24 -17.80 -19.51 -5.34
N MET A 25 -17.22 -20.68 -5.63
CA MET A 25 -17.97 -21.88 -5.98
C MET A 25 -18.84 -22.39 -4.83
N LEU A 26 -18.31 -22.43 -3.59
CA LEU A 26 -19.08 -22.82 -2.41
C LEU A 26 -20.29 -21.92 -2.19
N GLN A 27 -20.12 -20.60 -2.32
CA GLN A 27 -21.22 -19.65 -2.18
C GLN A 27 -22.24 -19.76 -3.33
N ALA A 28 -21.78 -19.99 -4.58
CA ALA A 28 -22.67 -20.21 -5.70
C ALA A 28 -23.48 -21.52 -5.54
N LEU A 29 -22.85 -22.58 -5.04
CA LEU A 29 -23.53 -23.85 -4.72
C LEU A 29 -24.54 -23.65 -3.58
N GLY A 30 -24.16 -22.91 -2.53
CA GLY A 30 -25.08 -22.54 -1.44
C GLY A 30 -26.32 -21.82 -1.97
N ALA A 31 -26.15 -20.85 -2.87
CA ALA A 31 -27.26 -20.16 -3.51
C ALA A 31 -28.12 -21.09 -4.38
N ALA A 32 -27.52 -22.05 -5.10
CA ALA A 32 -28.22 -23.01 -5.95
C ALA A 32 -29.05 -24.03 -5.14
N ILE A 33 -28.70 -24.31 -3.88
CA ILE A 33 -29.51 -25.18 -2.98
C ILE A 33 -30.93 -24.64 -2.77
N TRP A 34 -31.13 -23.32 -2.96
CA TRP A 34 -32.47 -22.76 -2.92
C TRP A 34 -33.43 -23.40 -3.93
N ILE A 35 -32.95 -23.89 -5.07
CA ILE A 35 -33.79 -24.50 -6.12
C ILE A 35 -34.51 -25.78 -5.63
N PRO A 36 -33.82 -26.83 -5.15
CA PRO A 36 -34.48 -27.99 -4.60
C PRO A 36 -35.27 -27.64 -3.33
N GLN A 37 -34.86 -26.69 -2.52
CA GLN A 37 -35.58 -26.22 -1.36
C GLN A 37 -36.93 -25.58 -1.74
N ALA A 38 -36.95 -24.73 -2.77
CA ALA A 38 -38.15 -24.15 -3.33
C ALA A 38 -39.08 -25.23 -3.94
N GLY A 39 -38.49 -26.23 -4.61
CA GLY A 39 -39.23 -27.38 -5.12
C GLY A 39 -39.94 -28.19 -4.03
N LEU A 40 -39.22 -28.52 -2.96
CA LEU A 40 -39.80 -29.22 -1.81
C LEU A 40 -40.92 -28.38 -1.14
N LEU A 41 -40.74 -27.07 -1.04
CA LEU A 41 -41.75 -26.17 -0.48
C LEU A 41 -43.01 -26.12 -1.37
N ALA A 42 -42.80 -25.99 -2.67
CA ALA A 42 -43.93 -25.98 -3.64
C ALA A 42 -44.72 -27.28 -3.60
N VAL A 43 -44.04 -28.46 -3.58
CA VAL A 43 -44.67 -29.77 -3.45
C VAL A 43 -45.40 -29.90 -2.11
N SER A 44 -44.82 -29.39 -1.02
CA SER A 44 -45.46 -29.43 0.30
C SER A 44 -46.80 -28.68 0.31
N VAL A 45 -46.81 -27.46 -0.26
CA VAL A 45 -48.02 -26.64 -0.36
C VAL A 45 -49.04 -27.29 -1.31
N GLY A 46 -48.60 -27.83 -2.46
CA GLY A 46 -49.48 -28.54 -3.39
C GLY A 46 -50.20 -29.73 -2.72
N ARG A 47 -49.48 -30.60 -1.98
CA ARG A 47 -50.07 -31.72 -1.25
C ARG A 47 -51.07 -31.29 -0.20
N ILE A 48 -50.81 -30.19 0.52
CA ILE A 48 -51.78 -29.65 1.47
C ILE A 48 -53.05 -29.15 0.75
N ALA A 49 -52.88 -28.48 -0.39
CA ALA A 49 -54.01 -27.99 -1.18
C ALA A 49 -54.87 -29.12 -1.73
N ASP A 50 -54.27 -30.28 -2.06
CA ASP A 50 -54.96 -31.49 -2.51
C ASP A 50 -55.61 -32.29 -1.35
N GLY A 51 -55.57 -31.75 -0.11
CA GLY A 51 -56.18 -32.38 1.06
C GLY A 51 -55.29 -33.37 1.81
N GLY A 52 -54.01 -33.40 1.50
CA GLY A 52 -53.02 -34.23 2.19
C GLY A 52 -52.83 -33.86 3.65
N GLY A 53 -52.56 -34.88 4.48
CA GLY A 53 -52.34 -34.70 5.92
C GLY A 53 -50.91 -34.25 6.27
N TRP A 54 -50.71 -33.93 7.55
CA TRP A 54 -49.40 -33.51 8.05
C TRP A 54 -48.29 -34.58 7.86
N HIS A 55 -48.63 -35.85 7.84
CA HIS A 55 -47.70 -36.96 7.56
C HIS A 55 -47.08 -36.89 6.16
N ASP A 56 -47.83 -36.41 5.16
CA ASP A 56 -47.39 -36.33 3.77
C ASP A 56 -46.38 -35.21 3.54
N VAL A 57 -46.36 -34.26 4.48
CA VAL A 57 -45.49 -33.06 4.39
C VAL A 57 -44.28 -33.15 5.31
N LEU A 58 -44.32 -34.01 6.34
CA LEU A 58 -43.29 -34.08 7.37
C LEU A 58 -41.85 -34.31 6.79
N TRP A 59 -41.73 -35.28 5.89
CA TRP A 59 -40.43 -35.60 5.26
C TRP A 59 -39.95 -34.50 4.31
N LEU A 60 -40.86 -33.79 3.65
CA LEU A 60 -40.53 -32.64 2.81
C LEU A 60 -40.05 -31.47 3.68
N ALA A 61 -40.74 -31.22 4.80
CA ALA A 61 -40.32 -30.17 5.75
C ALA A 61 -38.95 -30.47 6.36
N LEU A 62 -38.67 -31.73 6.71
CA LEU A 62 -37.35 -32.15 7.17
C LEU A 62 -36.29 -31.93 6.07
N GLY A 63 -36.59 -32.24 4.82
CA GLY A 63 -35.73 -31.99 3.67
C GLY A 63 -35.42 -30.50 3.50
N ILE A 64 -36.43 -29.62 3.63
CA ILE A 64 -36.27 -28.16 3.58
C ILE A 64 -35.32 -27.69 4.68
N LEU A 65 -35.46 -28.20 5.90
CA LEU A 65 -34.60 -27.86 7.04
C LEU A 65 -33.17 -28.30 6.82
N VAL A 66 -32.94 -29.52 6.36
CA VAL A 66 -31.60 -30.06 6.06
C VAL A 66 -30.93 -29.26 4.95
N LEU A 67 -31.62 -28.95 3.86
CA LEU A 67 -31.10 -28.12 2.77
C LEU A 67 -30.81 -26.69 3.23
N GLY A 68 -31.66 -26.10 4.09
CA GLY A 68 -31.44 -24.79 4.67
C GLY A 68 -30.19 -24.75 5.55
N PHE A 69 -29.97 -25.79 6.36
CA PHE A 69 -28.75 -25.92 7.16
C PHE A 69 -27.50 -26.08 6.27
N ALA A 70 -27.58 -26.97 5.27
CA ALA A 70 -26.48 -27.17 4.31
C ALA A 70 -26.12 -25.87 3.56
N ARG A 71 -27.15 -25.12 3.11
CA ARG A 71 -26.96 -23.80 2.49
C ARG A 71 -26.18 -22.84 3.41
N SER A 72 -26.64 -22.71 4.65
CA SER A 72 -25.99 -21.82 5.64
C SER A 72 -24.56 -22.24 5.94
N CYS A 73 -24.28 -23.53 6.02
CA CYS A 73 -22.90 -24.04 6.20
C CYS A 73 -21.99 -23.71 5.00
N LEU A 74 -22.50 -23.88 3.76
CA LEU A 74 -21.74 -23.56 2.55
C LEU A 74 -21.46 -22.07 2.43
N ASP A 75 -22.44 -21.21 2.73
CA ASP A 75 -22.25 -19.76 2.71
C ASP A 75 -21.23 -19.32 3.78
N ALA A 76 -21.32 -19.85 5.00
CA ALA A 76 -20.39 -19.55 6.07
C ALA A 76 -18.97 -20.05 5.75
N ALA A 77 -18.83 -21.27 5.22
CA ALA A 77 -17.54 -21.83 4.82
C ALA A 77 -16.94 -21.04 3.66
N GLY A 78 -17.74 -20.73 2.63
CA GLY A 78 -17.34 -19.92 1.49
C GLY A 78 -16.91 -18.51 1.90
N GLY A 79 -17.68 -17.85 2.79
CA GLY A 79 -17.35 -16.53 3.30
C GLY A 79 -16.02 -16.50 4.09
N ARG A 80 -15.84 -17.47 4.99
CA ARG A 80 -14.58 -17.61 5.75
C ARG A 80 -13.37 -17.84 4.82
N LEU A 81 -13.52 -18.76 3.87
CA LEU A 81 -12.46 -19.07 2.91
C LEU A 81 -12.11 -17.86 2.03
N ALA A 82 -13.10 -17.10 1.55
CA ALA A 82 -12.92 -15.89 0.79
C ALA A 82 -12.14 -14.84 1.59
N PHE A 83 -12.53 -14.61 2.85
CA PHE A 83 -11.88 -13.66 3.74
C PHE A 83 -10.42 -14.03 4.03
N HIS A 84 -10.15 -15.28 4.39
CA HIS A 84 -8.80 -15.76 4.66
C HIS A 84 -7.90 -15.67 3.41
N ALA A 85 -8.42 -16.04 2.25
CA ALA A 85 -7.67 -15.92 0.99
C ALA A 85 -7.37 -14.46 0.62
N ALA A 86 -8.33 -13.55 0.82
CA ALA A 86 -8.16 -12.12 0.58
C ALA A 86 -7.14 -11.49 1.54
N ARG A 87 -7.19 -11.84 2.83
CA ARG A 87 -6.20 -11.39 3.84
C ARG A 87 -4.81 -11.93 3.55
N GLY A 88 -4.69 -13.18 3.14
CA GLY A 88 -3.41 -13.77 2.73
C GLY A 88 -2.79 -13.02 1.54
N GLU A 89 -3.60 -12.70 0.52
CA GLU A 89 -3.13 -11.92 -0.64
C GLU A 89 -2.72 -10.49 -0.25
N LEU A 90 -3.50 -9.82 0.60
CA LEU A 90 -3.17 -8.50 1.12
C LEU A 90 -1.82 -8.53 1.87
N SER A 91 -1.64 -9.48 2.78
CA SER A 91 -0.39 -9.62 3.56
C SER A 91 0.82 -9.89 2.66
N ARG A 92 0.65 -10.74 1.66
CA ARG A 92 1.68 -11.02 0.64
C ARG A 92 2.09 -9.74 -0.11
N ARG A 93 1.12 -8.97 -0.60
CA ARG A 93 1.37 -7.73 -1.33
C ARG A 93 2.01 -6.66 -0.46
N ARG A 94 1.57 -6.51 0.80
CA ARG A 94 2.22 -5.63 1.78
C ARG A 94 3.68 -6.00 1.99
N LYS A 95 3.98 -7.30 2.12
CA LYS A 95 5.37 -7.78 2.27
C LYS A 95 6.22 -7.41 1.05
N ILE A 96 5.71 -7.61 -0.16
CA ILE A 96 6.41 -7.25 -1.40
C ILE A 96 6.66 -5.74 -1.48
N ALA A 97 5.61 -4.92 -1.26
CA ALA A 97 5.74 -3.47 -1.34
C ALA A 97 6.64 -2.90 -0.22
N ALA A 98 6.58 -3.45 0.99
CA ALA A 98 7.48 -3.05 2.08
C ALA A 98 8.94 -3.44 1.77
N ALA A 99 9.18 -4.63 1.21
CA ALA A 99 10.50 -5.05 0.76
C ALA A 99 11.03 -4.12 -0.36
N ALA A 100 10.21 -3.80 -1.36
CA ALA A 100 10.60 -2.87 -2.42
C ALA A 100 10.95 -1.48 -1.88
N LEU A 101 10.16 -0.94 -0.94
CA LEU A 101 10.48 0.33 -0.28
C LEU A 101 11.78 0.30 0.52
N SER A 102 12.08 -0.82 1.19
CA SER A 102 13.34 -0.96 1.94
C SER A 102 14.57 -1.06 1.05
N MET A 103 14.39 -1.57 -0.18
CA MET A 103 15.43 -1.69 -1.19
C MET A 103 15.55 -0.45 -2.08
N SER A 104 14.56 0.43 -2.07
CA SER A 104 14.56 1.65 -2.88
C SER A 104 15.61 2.64 -2.40
N SER A 105 16.40 3.18 -3.33
CA SER A 105 17.42 4.19 -3.05
C SER A 105 16.81 5.46 -2.44
N PRO A 106 17.45 6.08 -1.43
CA PRO A 106 17.00 7.36 -0.89
C PRO A 106 17.12 8.52 -1.89
N ILE A 107 17.96 8.40 -2.91
CA ILE A 107 18.10 9.41 -3.97
C ILE A 107 17.22 9.16 -5.19
N ASP A 108 16.41 8.09 -5.17
CA ASP A 108 15.45 7.83 -6.23
C ASP A 108 14.35 8.89 -6.24
N ARG A 109 14.26 9.65 -7.35
CA ARG A 109 13.24 10.70 -7.55
C ARG A 109 11.83 10.14 -7.74
N SER A 110 11.71 8.89 -8.16
CA SER A 110 10.44 8.20 -8.34
C SER A 110 9.87 7.67 -7.01
N ARG A 111 10.68 7.61 -5.96
CA ARG A 111 10.30 7.11 -4.65
C ARG A 111 9.11 7.88 -4.08
N PRO A 112 8.02 7.21 -3.70
CA PRO A 112 6.87 7.90 -3.12
C PRO A 112 7.22 8.53 -1.78
N ALA A 113 6.67 9.72 -1.52
CA ALA A 113 6.79 10.36 -0.20
C ALA A 113 6.33 9.39 0.91
N SER A 114 7.01 9.40 2.06
CA SER A 114 6.76 8.48 3.18
C SER A 114 5.29 8.45 3.64
N GLY A 115 4.63 9.62 3.69
CA GLY A 115 3.21 9.72 4.02
C GLY A 115 2.30 9.04 2.99
N LYS A 116 2.62 9.15 1.69
CA LYS A 116 1.89 8.46 0.62
C LYS A 116 2.09 6.95 0.71
N ALA A 117 3.32 6.48 0.91
CA ALA A 117 3.61 5.06 1.07
C ALA A 117 2.90 4.47 2.30
N ALA A 118 2.91 5.18 3.44
CA ALA A 118 2.21 4.77 4.65
C ALA A 118 0.69 4.69 4.44
N SER A 119 0.07 5.68 3.77
CA SER A 119 -1.35 5.66 3.45
C SER A 119 -1.72 4.50 2.53
N VAL A 120 -0.90 4.23 1.49
CA VAL A 120 -1.16 3.11 0.56
C VAL A 120 -1.03 1.77 1.28
N LEU A 121 0.02 1.55 2.07
CA LEU A 121 0.26 0.29 2.79
C LEU A 121 -0.72 0.08 3.95
N GLY A 122 -1.12 1.13 4.63
CA GLY A 122 -2.02 1.10 5.79
C GLY A 122 -3.48 1.06 5.38
N GLU A 123 -3.97 2.18 4.85
CA GLU A 123 -5.40 2.43 4.63
C GLU A 123 -5.90 1.90 3.28
N GLN A 124 -5.25 2.31 2.17
CA GLN A 124 -5.74 1.98 0.84
C GLN A 124 -5.66 0.48 0.55
N ALA A 125 -4.64 -0.20 1.04
CA ALA A 125 -4.47 -1.64 0.87
C ALA A 125 -5.63 -2.45 1.49
N GLU A 126 -6.32 -1.95 2.53
CA GLU A 126 -7.49 -2.62 3.12
C GLU A 126 -8.66 -2.72 2.13
N LEU A 127 -8.75 -1.84 1.14
CA LEU A 127 -9.78 -1.88 0.10
C LEU A 127 -9.66 -3.10 -0.84
N ILE A 128 -8.52 -3.79 -0.83
CA ILE A 128 -8.32 -5.04 -1.56
C ILE A 128 -9.18 -6.16 -0.98
N VAL A 129 -9.41 -6.17 0.34
CA VAL A 129 -10.17 -7.25 0.99
C VAL A 129 -11.64 -7.28 0.55
N PRO A 130 -12.43 -6.19 0.58
CA PRO A 130 -13.80 -6.18 0.04
C PRO A 130 -13.85 -6.57 -1.44
N TYR A 131 -12.92 -6.09 -2.24
CA TYR A 131 -12.82 -6.44 -3.67
C TYR A 131 -12.67 -7.96 -3.86
N LEU A 132 -11.77 -8.60 -3.14
CA LEU A 132 -11.50 -10.03 -3.30
C LEU A 132 -12.56 -10.90 -2.59
N ALA A 133 -12.96 -10.53 -1.37
CA ALA A 133 -13.82 -11.38 -0.55
C ALA A 133 -15.32 -11.19 -0.81
N ARG A 134 -15.75 -10.04 -1.35
CA ARG A 134 -17.16 -9.73 -1.60
C ARG A 134 -17.48 -9.63 -3.08
N PHE A 135 -16.75 -8.76 -3.83
CA PHE A 135 -17.07 -8.53 -5.24
C PHE A 135 -16.82 -9.77 -6.11
N GLN A 136 -15.69 -10.47 -5.95
CA GLN A 136 -15.39 -11.62 -6.81
C GLN A 136 -16.37 -12.78 -6.64
N PRO A 137 -16.75 -13.21 -5.42
CA PRO A 137 -17.81 -14.20 -5.24
C PRO A 137 -19.17 -13.72 -5.74
N ALA A 138 -19.57 -12.47 -5.48
CA ALA A 138 -20.83 -11.91 -5.96
C ALA A 138 -20.92 -11.92 -7.50
N ARG A 139 -19.81 -11.57 -8.19
CA ARG A 139 -19.72 -11.65 -9.65
C ARG A 139 -19.94 -13.08 -10.17
N MET A 140 -19.34 -14.07 -9.51
CA MET A 140 -19.51 -15.48 -9.89
C MET A 140 -20.94 -15.96 -9.65
N LYS A 141 -21.55 -15.64 -8.49
CA LYS A 141 -22.95 -15.93 -8.21
C LYS A 141 -23.88 -15.29 -9.24
N ALA A 142 -23.69 -14.02 -9.56
CA ALA A 142 -24.50 -13.29 -10.54
C ALA A 142 -24.41 -13.86 -11.96
N SER A 143 -23.30 -14.52 -12.31
CA SER A 143 -23.14 -15.18 -13.60
C SER A 143 -23.72 -16.59 -13.66
N LEU A 144 -23.63 -17.37 -12.58
CA LEU A 144 -23.99 -18.79 -12.58
C LEU A 144 -25.42 -19.05 -12.09
N VAL A 145 -25.82 -18.43 -10.97
CA VAL A 145 -27.10 -18.77 -10.31
C VAL A 145 -28.32 -18.44 -11.17
N PRO A 146 -28.41 -17.28 -11.85
CA PRO A 146 -29.55 -16.99 -12.74
C PRO A 146 -29.65 -17.99 -13.89
N LEU A 147 -28.51 -18.41 -14.48
CA LEU A 147 -28.53 -19.42 -15.56
C LEU A 147 -29.02 -20.78 -15.08
N ILE A 148 -28.61 -21.19 -13.87
CA ILE A 148 -29.08 -22.44 -13.27
C ILE A 148 -30.58 -22.33 -13.01
N ILE A 149 -31.09 -21.24 -12.45
CA ILE A 149 -32.54 -21.05 -12.20
C ILE A 149 -33.31 -21.09 -13.51
N LEU A 150 -32.84 -20.44 -14.58
CA LEU A 150 -33.46 -20.51 -15.90
C LEU A 150 -33.55 -21.95 -16.42
N ALA A 151 -32.48 -22.76 -16.24
CA ALA A 151 -32.47 -24.15 -16.67
C ALA A 151 -33.52 -25.00 -15.96
N PHE A 152 -33.91 -24.65 -14.72
CA PHE A 152 -34.96 -25.33 -13.97
C PHE A 152 -36.37 -24.78 -14.24
N ILE A 153 -36.50 -23.49 -14.59
CA ILE A 153 -37.79 -22.88 -14.93
C ILE A 153 -38.23 -23.24 -16.36
N LEU A 154 -37.26 -23.29 -17.31
CA LEU A 154 -37.54 -23.54 -18.74
C LEU A 154 -38.36 -24.83 -19.02
N PRO A 155 -38.10 -25.99 -18.37
CA PRO A 155 -38.91 -27.20 -18.55
C PRO A 155 -40.34 -27.05 -18.02
N VAL A 156 -40.59 -26.17 -17.06
CA VAL A 156 -41.91 -25.93 -16.47
C VAL A 156 -42.70 -24.91 -17.30
N SER A 157 -42.06 -23.76 -17.60
CA SER A 157 -42.69 -22.70 -18.40
C SER A 157 -41.62 -21.91 -19.21
N TRP A 158 -41.74 -21.99 -20.52
CA TRP A 158 -40.85 -21.22 -21.39
C TRP A 158 -41.14 -19.72 -21.38
N ILE A 159 -42.42 -19.29 -21.16
CA ILE A 159 -42.74 -17.84 -21.01
C ILE A 159 -42.14 -17.29 -19.71
N ALA A 160 -42.25 -18.00 -18.59
CA ALA A 160 -41.65 -17.57 -17.34
C ALA A 160 -40.11 -17.42 -17.49
N ALA A 161 -39.45 -18.38 -18.13
CA ALA A 161 -38.02 -18.31 -18.43
C ALA A 161 -37.68 -17.13 -19.35
N LEU A 162 -38.50 -16.85 -20.36
CA LEU A 162 -38.33 -15.77 -21.29
C LEU A 162 -38.48 -14.39 -20.63
N VAL A 163 -39.49 -14.22 -19.76
CA VAL A 163 -39.69 -13.00 -18.96
C VAL A 163 -38.45 -12.70 -18.11
N LEU A 164 -37.92 -13.70 -17.39
CA LEU A 164 -36.70 -13.54 -16.59
C LEU A 164 -35.47 -13.25 -17.45
N LEU A 165 -35.35 -13.94 -18.60
CA LEU A 165 -34.25 -13.76 -19.53
C LEU A 165 -34.22 -12.35 -20.12
N PHE A 166 -35.37 -11.74 -20.41
CA PHE A 166 -35.42 -10.36 -20.91
C PHE A 166 -35.24 -9.32 -19.78
N ALA A 167 -35.72 -9.62 -18.57
CA ALA A 167 -35.56 -8.74 -17.43
C ALA A 167 -34.08 -8.68 -16.93
N ALA A 168 -33.37 -9.80 -17.00
CA ALA A 168 -32.00 -9.92 -16.51
C ALA A 168 -31.00 -8.93 -17.14
N PRO A 169 -30.91 -8.75 -18.48
CA PRO A 169 -29.95 -7.84 -19.11
C PRO A 169 -30.22 -6.36 -18.84
N LEU A 170 -31.47 -5.99 -18.53
CA LEU A 170 -31.81 -4.59 -18.21
C LEU A 170 -31.01 -4.10 -17.00
N ILE A 171 -30.83 -4.95 -15.98
CA ILE A 171 -30.10 -4.60 -14.78
C ILE A 171 -28.63 -4.23 -15.06
N PRO A 172 -27.79 -5.10 -15.66
CA PRO A 172 -26.39 -4.75 -15.96
C PRO A 172 -26.25 -3.61 -17.00
N ILE A 173 -27.20 -3.48 -17.94
CA ILE A 173 -27.18 -2.37 -18.92
C ILE A 173 -27.37 -1.02 -18.21
N PHE A 174 -28.39 -0.89 -17.38
CA PHE A 174 -28.61 0.32 -16.60
C PHE A 174 -27.51 0.56 -15.58
N MET A 175 -26.99 -0.51 -14.95
CA MET A 175 -25.84 -0.43 -14.06
C MET A 175 -24.58 0.10 -14.77
N ALA A 176 -24.29 -0.35 -15.99
CA ALA A 176 -23.17 0.16 -16.76
C ALA A 176 -23.35 1.63 -17.13
N LEU A 177 -24.55 2.01 -17.57
CA LEU A 177 -24.88 3.39 -17.96
C LEU A 177 -24.74 4.38 -16.79
N ILE A 178 -25.22 3.98 -15.60
CA ILE A 178 -25.10 4.79 -14.38
C ILE A 178 -23.68 4.68 -13.82
N GLY A 179 -23.04 3.51 -13.92
CA GLY A 179 -21.71 3.21 -13.38
C GLY A 179 -20.61 4.09 -13.97
N TRP A 180 -20.66 4.40 -15.26
CA TRP A 180 -19.69 5.32 -15.89
C TRP A 180 -19.75 6.73 -15.29
N ARG A 181 -20.94 7.24 -14.98
CA ARG A 181 -21.12 8.52 -14.30
C ARG A 181 -20.69 8.45 -12.83
N ALA A 182 -20.96 7.32 -12.18
CA ALA A 182 -20.54 7.09 -10.80
C ALA A 182 -19.03 7.04 -10.64
N GLN A 183 -18.32 6.40 -11.57
CA GLN A 183 -16.85 6.32 -11.55
C GLN A 183 -16.23 7.71 -11.63
N ALA A 184 -16.63 8.54 -12.60
CA ALA A 184 -16.13 9.90 -12.75
C ALA A 184 -16.42 10.79 -11.53
N ALA A 185 -17.57 10.61 -10.88
CA ALA A 185 -17.93 11.34 -9.66
C ALA A 185 -17.09 10.87 -8.46
N SER A 186 -16.85 9.55 -8.33
CA SER A 186 -16.04 8.96 -7.26
C SER A 186 -14.57 9.36 -7.35
N GLU A 187 -13.99 9.37 -8.56
CA GLU A 187 -12.60 9.83 -8.79
C GLU A 187 -12.43 11.30 -8.36
N ARG A 188 -13.38 12.18 -8.72
CA ARG A 188 -13.36 13.58 -8.29
C ARG A 188 -13.51 13.74 -6.77
N GLN A 189 -14.29 12.89 -6.12
CA GLN A 189 -14.45 12.88 -4.66
C GLN A 189 -13.15 12.44 -3.97
N LEU A 190 -12.50 11.36 -4.45
CA LEU A 190 -11.24 10.87 -3.88
C LEU A 190 -10.14 11.94 -3.93
N VAL A 191 -10.01 12.63 -5.07
CA VAL A 191 -9.06 13.74 -5.22
C VAL A 191 -9.37 14.87 -4.22
N ALA A 192 -10.66 15.22 -4.05
CA ALA A 192 -11.06 16.26 -3.11
C ALA A 192 -10.81 15.87 -1.65
N THR A 193 -11.04 14.60 -1.28
CA THR A 193 -10.76 14.08 0.06
C THR A 193 -9.26 14.14 0.37
N GLY A 194 -8.42 13.69 -0.57
CA GLY A 194 -6.96 13.78 -0.45
C GLY A 194 -6.48 15.24 -0.33
N GLY A 195 -7.07 16.15 -1.10
CA GLY A 195 -6.80 17.59 -1.03
C GLY A 195 -7.13 18.20 0.33
N LEU A 196 -8.30 17.90 0.90
CA LEU A 196 -8.70 18.37 2.22
C LEU A 196 -7.79 17.85 3.34
N ASN A 197 -7.44 16.56 3.31
CA ASN A 197 -6.53 15.97 4.29
C ASN A 197 -5.13 16.59 4.19
N GLY A 198 -4.61 16.80 2.98
CA GLY A 198 -3.34 17.47 2.77
C GLY A 198 -3.38 18.92 3.29
N PHE A 199 -4.45 19.65 2.99
CA PHE A 199 -4.67 21.01 3.48
C PHE A 199 -4.70 21.08 5.01
N LEU A 200 -5.43 20.16 5.67
CA LEU A 200 -5.50 20.10 7.13
C LEU A 200 -4.12 19.84 7.77
N LEU A 201 -3.39 18.84 7.27
CA LEU A 201 -2.04 18.53 7.77
C LEU A 201 -1.08 19.71 7.62
N ASP A 202 -1.11 20.38 6.47
CA ASP A 202 -0.27 21.56 6.22
C ASP A 202 -0.60 22.69 7.19
N ARG A 203 -1.90 22.97 7.43
CA ARG A 203 -2.33 24.01 8.36
C ARG A 203 -2.03 23.68 9.82
N LEU A 204 -2.15 22.40 10.22
CA LEU A 204 -1.75 21.96 11.56
C LEU A 204 -0.25 22.12 11.79
N ARG A 205 0.58 21.79 10.78
CA ARG A 205 2.03 22.01 10.85
C ARG A 205 2.39 23.49 10.89
N GLY A 206 1.68 24.34 10.15
CA GLY A 206 1.86 25.79 10.09
C GLY A 206 1.08 26.58 11.13
N LEU A 207 0.49 25.96 12.17
CA LEU A 207 -0.43 26.62 13.11
C LEU A 207 0.21 27.81 13.84
N ALA A 208 1.49 27.69 14.20
CA ALA A 208 2.24 28.78 14.83
C ALA A 208 2.33 30.01 13.91
N THR A 209 2.62 29.80 12.63
CA THR A 209 2.69 30.86 11.60
C THR A 209 1.31 31.49 11.36
N ILE A 210 0.25 30.67 11.27
CA ILE A 210 -1.12 31.14 11.09
C ILE A 210 -1.54 32.06 12.25
N ARG A 211 -1.19 31.69 13.49
CA ARG A 211 -1.45 32.51 14.68
C ARG A 211 -0.61 33.79 14.69
N ALA A 212 0.68 33.68 14.35
CA ALA A 212 1.59 34.82 14.30
C ALA A 212 1.16 35.89 13.28
N LEU A 213 0.52 35.44 12.18
CA LEU A 213 0.01 36.34 11.12
C LEU A 213 -1.45 36.72 11.29
N ASP A 214 -2.08 36.37 12.41
CA ASP A 214 -3.52 36.62 12.69
C ASP A 214 -4.46 36.11 11.56
N ALA A 215 -4.06 34.99 10.92
CA ALA A 215 -4.76 34.43 9.77
C ALA A 215 -5.71 33.27 10.12
N VAL A 216 -6.12 33.15 11.40
CA VAL A 216 -6.96 32.05 11.89
C VAL A 216 -8.32 32.04 11.20
N ASP A 217 -9.01 33.20 11.17
CA ASP A 217 -10.35 33.32 10.59
C ASP A 217 -10.33 33.07 9.08
N ALA A 218 -9.35 33.62 8.37
CA ALA A 218 -9.18 33.36 6.93
C ALA A 218 -8.96 31.90 6.63
N THR A 219 -8.16 31.22 7.46
CA THR A 219 -7.90 29.78 7.34
C THR A 219 -9.16 28.95 7.63
N ALA A 220 -9.95 29.33 8.64
CA ALA A 220 -11.20 28.67 8.99
C ALA A 220 -12.25 28.81 7.88
N LEU A 221 -12.38 30.01 7.28
CA LEU A 221 -13.27 30.21 6.13
C LEU A 221 -12.88 29.37 4.94
N ARG A 222 -11.58 29.26 4.63
CA ARG A 222 -11.10 28.42 3.55
C ARG A 222 -11.35 26.95 3.82
N LEU A 223 -11.09 26.45 5.04
CA LEU A 223 -11.40 25.09 5.45
C LEU A 223 -12.90 24.79 5.29
N ARG A 224 -13.78 25.70 5.70
CA ARG A 224 -15.22 25.58 5.52
C ARG A 224 -15.61 25.46 4.05
N SER A 225 -14.99 26.26 3.17
CA SER A 225 -15.21 26.20 1.72
C SER A 225 -14.79 24.86 1.12
N GLU A 226 -13.62 24.33 1.49
CA GLU A 226 -13.14 23.04 1.03
C GLU A 226 -14.03 21.89 1.55
N ALA A 227 -14.44 21.94 2.82
CA ALA A 227 -15.36 20.96 3.40
C ALA A 227 -16.73 20.98 2.71
N GLU A 228 -17.25 22.17 2.38
CA GLU A 228 -18.51 22.30 1.65
C GLU A 228 -18.39 21.77 0.22
N SER A 229 -17.29 22.03 -0.47
CA SER A 229 -16.98 21.44 -1.77
C SER A 229 -16.96 19.90 -1.71
N LEU A 230 -16.31 19.33 -0.70
CA LEU A 230 -16.29 17.88 -0.48
C LEU A 230 -17.71 17.34 -0.21
N ARG A 231 -18.51 18.04 0.62
CA ARG A 231 -19.90 17.67 0.89
C ARG A 231 -20.72 17.58 -0.39
N VAL A 232 -20.64 18.60 -1.25
CA VAL A 232 -21.38 18.63 -2.53
C VAL A 232 -20.97 17.46 -3.43
N ARG A 233 -19.67 17.18 -3.55
CA ARG A 233 -19.16 16.05 -4.36
C ARG A 233 -19.59 14.69 -3.78
N THR A 234 -19.52 14.54 -2.45
CA THR A 234 -19.99 13.32 -1.76
C THR A 234 -21.48 13.09 -1.98
N MET A 235 -22.29 14.16 -1.87
CA MET A 235 -23.73 14.06 -2.15
C MET A 235 -24.03 13.72 -3.60
N ALA A 236 -23.22 14.17 -4.55
CA ALA A 236 -23.36 13.77 -5.96
C ALA A 236 -23.10 12.28 -6.16
N VAL A 237 -22.06 11.72 -5.53
CA VAL A 237 -21.78 10.27 -5.56
C VAL A 237 -22.92 9.48 -4.92
N LEU A 238 -23.39 9.91 -3.74
CA LEU A 238 -24.51 9.25 -3.04
C LEU A 238 -25.81 9.26 -3.86
N LYS A 239 -26.14 10.39 -4.49
CA LYS A 239 -27.33 10.47 -5.38
C LYS A 239 -27.25 9.44 -6.51
N ILE A 240 -26.09 9.27 -7.14
CA ILE A 240 -25.90 8.28 -8.20
C ILE A 240 -26.02 6.86 -7.63
N ALA A 241 -25.45 6.59 -6.46
CA ALA A 241 -25.54 5.29 -5.80
C ALA A 241 -26.99 4.92 -5.45
N PHE A 242 -27.76 5.86 -4.87
CA PHE A 242 -29.18 5.67 -4.57
C PHE A 242 -30.01 5.45 -5.84
N LEU A 243 -29.74 6.22 -6.90
CA LEU A 243 -30.43 6.04 -8.18
C LEU A 243 -30.16 4.65 -8.76
N SER A 244 -28.91 4.18 -8.69
CA SER A 244 -28.54 2.83 -9.14
C SER A 244 -29.30 1.75 -8.40
N SER A 245 -29.39 1.85 -7.07
CA SER A 245 -30.13 0.90 -6.24
C SER A 245 -31.65 0.94 -6.51
N ALA A 246 -32.22 2.14 -6.67
CA ALA A 246 -33.66 2.30 -6.95
C ALA A 246 -34.04 1.72 -8.33
N VAL A 247 -33.24 1.94 -9.35
CA VAL A 247 -33.45 1.39 -10.69
C VAL A 247 -33.37 -0.14 -10.70
N LEU A 248 -32.38 -0.69 -10.01
CA LEU A 248 -32.21 -2.13 -9.87
C LEU A 248 -33.41 -2.76 -9.15
N GLU A 249 -33.85 -2.16 -8.04
CA GLU A 249 -35.01 -2.65 -7.28
C GLU A 249 -36.28 -2.58 -8.12
N LEU A 250 -36.47 -1.50 -8.89
CA LEU A 250 -37.60 -1.34 -9.79
C LEU A 250 -37.66 -2.46 -10.84
N PHE A 251 -36.57 -2.76 -11.53
CA PHE A 251 -36.55 -3.81 -12.55
C PHE A 251 -36.69 -5.21 -11.95
N ALA A 252 -36.11 -5.48 -10.79
CA ALA A 252 -36.29 -6.73 -10.10
C ALA A 252 -37.76 -6.91 -9.64
N ALA A 253 -38.37 -5.89 -9.06
CA ALA A 253 -39.75 -5.90 -8.63
C ALA A 253 -40.70 -6.07 -9.83
N LEU A 254 -40.44 -5.38 -10.94
CA LEU A 254 -41.23 -5.50 -12.16
C LEU A 254 -41.15 -6.94 -12.74
N GLY A 255 -39.94 -7.52 -12.78
CA GLY A 255 -39.73 -8.89 -13.22
C GLY A 255 -40.49 -9.90 -12.38
N VAL A 256 -40.43 -9.78 -11.04
CA VAL A 256 -41.17 -10.63 -10.11
C VAL A 256 -42.69 -10.43 -10.26
N ALA A 257 -43.17 -9.18 -10.40
CA ALA A 257 -44.57 -8.87 -10.61
C ALA A 257 -45.13 -9.46 -11.92
N MET A 258 -44.37 -9.37 -13.01
CA MET A 258 -44.77 -10.00 -14.29
C MET A 258 -44.90 -11.50 -14.17
N ILE A 259 -43.96 -12.16 -13.46
CA ILE A 259 -44.08 -13.61 -13.16
C ILE A 259 -45.30 -13.90 -12.30
N ALA A 260 -45.56 -13.10 -11.25
CA ALA A 260 -46.73 -13.30 -10.38
C ALA A 260 -48.04 -13.14 -11.15
N VAL A 261 -48.16 -12.15 -12.01
CA VAL A 261 -49.33 -11.94 -12.87
C VAL A 261 -49.49 -13.10 -13.84
N TYR A 262 -48.43 -13.53 -14.54
CA TYR A 262 -48.46 -14.66 -15.45
C TYR A 262 -48.90 -15.96 -14.73
N VAL A 263 -48.32 -16.30 -13.60
CA VAL A 263 -48.67 -17.49 -12.80
C VAL A 263 -50.10 -17.40 -12.31
N GLY A 264 -50.55 -16.24 -11.78
CA GLY A 264 -51.90 -16.03 -11.28
C GLY A 264 -52.96 -16.24 -12.36
N PHE A 265 -52.81 -15.61 -13.53
CA PHE A 265 -53.75 -15.78 -14.65
C PHE A 265 -53.71 -17.19 -15.26
N SER A 266 -52.53 -17.83 -15.25
CA SER A 266 -52.43 -19.23 -15.71
C SER A 266 -53.16 -20.19 -14.77
N LEU A 267 -53.07 -20.01 -13.44
CA LEU A 267 -53.79 -20.82 -12.46
C LEU A 267 -55.31 -20.59 -12.53
N LEU A 268 -55.76 -19.37 -12.83
CA LEU A 268 -57.17 -19.06 -13.05
C LEU A 268 -57.69 -19.62 -14.39
N GLY A 269 -56.80 -20.10 -15.26
CA GLY A 269 -57.18 -20.67 -16.55
C GLY A 269 -57.41 -19.65 -17.66
N GLU A 270 -57.17 -18.36 -17.40
CA GLU A 270 -57.32 -17.28 -18.38
C GLU A 270 -56.16 -17.29 -19.41
N ILE A 271 -54.94 -17.67 -18.99
CA ILE A 271 -53.81 -17.88 -19.86
C ILE A 271 -53.57 -19.38 -20.04
N ARG A 272 -53.67 -19.86 -21.30
CA ARG A 272 -53.50 -21.28 -21.65
C ARG A 272 -52.28 -21.57 -22.49
N PHE A 273 -51.30 -20.68 -22.49
CA PHE A 273 -50.05 -20.81 -23.25
C PHE A 273 -48.84 -20.51 -22.39
N GLY A 274 -47.64 -20.95 -22.80
CA GLY A 274 -46.40 -20.67 -22.10
C GLY A 274 -45.88 -21.81 -21.23
N THR A 275 -46.63 -22.91 -21.14
CA THR A 275 -46.20 -24.17 -20.54
C THR A 275 -46.16 -25.26 -21.62
N TRP A 276 -45.40 -26.30 -21.42
CA TRP A 276 -45.38 -27.47 -22.31
C TRP A 276 -46.58 -28.39 -22.10
N SER A 277 -47.19 -28.37 -20.93
CA SER A 277 -48.36 -29.16 -20.53
C SER A 277 -49.73 -28.45 -20.76
N GLY A 278 -49.72 -27.20 -21.24
CA GLY A 278 -50.90 -26.39 -21.53
C GLY A 278 -51.47 -25.61 -20.33
N ARG A 279 -51.23 -26.01 -19.08
CA ARG A 279 -51.62 -25.30 -17.85
C ARG A 279 -50.57 -25.52 -16.76
N LEU A 280 -50.37 -24.51 -15.90
CA LEU A 280 -49.63 -24.66 -14.65
C LEU A 280 -50.51 -25.28 -13.59
N ASP A 281 -49.98 -26.24 -12.83
CA ASP A 281 -50.58 -26.63 -11.55
C ASP A 281 -50.11 -25.68 -10.43
N LEU A 282 -50.69 -25.82 -9.23
CA LEU A 282 -50.36 -25.00 -8.07
C LEU A 282 -48.90 -25.18 -7.67
N THR A 283 -48.36 -26.39 -7.73
CA THR A 283 -46.99 -26.73 -7.39
C THR A 283 -46.02 -26.07 -8.35
N GLU A 284 -46.25 -26.18 -9.65
CA GLU A 284 -45.43 -25.58 -10.71
C GLU A 284 -45.44 -24.04 -10.63
N GLY A 285 -46.64 -23.45 -10.43
CA GLY A 285 -46.81 -22.01 -10.28
C GLY A 285 -46.07 -21.46 -9.07
N LEU A 286 -46.19 -22.15 -7.92
CA LEU A 286 -45.51 -21.75 -6.70
C LEU A 286 -43.99 -21.92 -6.81
N PHE A 287 -43.51 -22.97 -7.46
CA PHE A 287 -42.07 -23.17 -7.73
C PHE A 287 -41.49 -22.02 -8.54
N ILE A 288 -42.11 -21.60 -9.64
CA ILE A 288 -41.70 -20.47 -10.44
C ILE A 288 -41.71 -19.19 -9.60
N LEU A 289 -42.77 -18.96 -8.82
CA LEU A 289 -42.92 -17.76 -8.00
C LEU A 289 -41.85 -17.64 -6.91
N LEU A 290 -41.45 -18.77 -6.30
CA LEU A 290 -40.37 -18.81 -5.30
C LEU A 290 -38.97 -18.60 -5.92
N LEU A 291 -38.75 -19.01 -7.17
CA LEU A 291 -37.48 -18.84 -7.86
C LEU A 291 -37.31 -17.44 -8.46
N ALA A 292 -38.41 -16.73 -8.78
CA ALA A 292 -38.33 -15.41 -9.41
C ALA A 292 -37.54 -14.37 -8.55
N PRO A 293 -37.76 -14.19 -7.25
CA PRO A 293 -36.93 -13.33 -6.41
C PRO A 293 -35.49 -13.81 -6.33
N ALA A 294 -35.25 -15.13 -6.19
CA ALA A 294 -33.91 -15.71 -6.09
C ALA A 294 -33.09 -15.55 -7.37
N PHE A 295 -33.75 -15.39 -8.52
CA PHE A 295 -33.08 -15.07 -9.79
C PHE A 295 -32.41 -13.69 -9.78
N PHE A 296 -33.04 -12.68 -9.16
CA PHE A 296 -32.54 -11.32 -9.12
C PHE A 296 -31.57 -11.07 -7.95
N GLU A 297 -31.59 -11.89 -6.90
CA GLU A 297 -30.80 -11.69 -5.69
C GLU A 297 -29.29 -11.61 -5.94
N PRO A 298 -28.64 -12.50 -6.74
CA PRO A 298 -27.22 -12.38 -7.06
C PRO A 298 -26.87 -11.10 -7.82
N LEU A 299 -27.79 -10.57 -8.63
CA LEU A 299 -27.60 -9.31 -9.36
C LEU A 299 -27.67 -8.12 -8.41
N ARG A 300 -28.54 -8.17 -7.39
CA ARG A 300 -28.60 -7.17 -6.31
C ARG A 300 -27.33 -7.19 -5.46
N GLU A 301 -26.86 -8.38 -5.05
CA GLU A 301 -25.59 -8.53 -4.33
C GLU A 301 -24.42 -7.93 -5.10
N LEU A 302 -24.32 -8.22 -6.40
CA LEU A 302 -23.26 -7.67 -7.25
C LEU A 302 -23.34 -6.15 -7.32
N SER A 303 -24.55 -5.59 -7.44
CA SER A 303 -24.74 -4.14 -7.45
C SER A 303 -24.29 -3.48 -6.15
N ALA A 304 -24.65 -4.07 -5.01
CA ALA A 304 -24.31 -3.54 -3.68
C ALA A 304 -22.79 -3.46 -3.44
N VAL A 305 -22.01 -4.36 -4.06
CA VAL A 305 -20.54 -4.42 -3.91
C VAL A 305 -19.79 -3.89 -5.13
N TRP A 306 -20.48 -3.21 -6.06
CA TRP A 306 -19.85 -2.74 -7.31
C TRP A 306 -18.72 -1.73 -7.09
N HIS A 307 -18.89 -0.85 -6.08
CA HIS A 307 -17.84 0.13 -5.79
C HIS A 307 -16.59 -0.49 -5.16
N ASP A 308 -16.71 -1.66 -4.51
CA ASP A 308 -15.58 -2.40 -3.98
C ASP A 308 -14.59 -2.78 -5.10
N ARG A 309 -15.09 -2.96 -6.33
CA ARG A 309 -14.26 -3.21 -7.50
C ARG A 309 -13.33 -2.04 -7.83
N ALA A 310 -13.91 -0.87 -8.04
CA ALA A 310 -13.12 0.30 -8.45
C ALA A 310 -12.09 0.69 -7.37
N ALA A 311 -12.50 0.68 -6.10
CA ALA A 311 -11.62 0.95 -4.96
C ALA A 311 -10.50 -0.08 -4.84
N GLY A 312 -10.82 -1.38 -4.95
CA GLY A 312 -9.84 -2.45 -4.86
C GLY A 312 -8.86 -2.49 -6.04
N GLU A 313 -9.32 -2.25 -7.27
CA GLU A 313 -8.46 -2.15 -8.46
C GLU A 313 -7.51 -0.95 -8.35
N ALA A 314 -7.98 0.20 -7.84
CA ALA A 314 -7.15 1.37 -7.59
C ALA A 314 -6.09 1.10 -6.49
N ALA A 315 -6.49 0.42 -5.40
CA ALA A 315 -5.58 0.02 -4.34
C ALA A 315 -4.50 -0.97 -4.84
N LEU A 316 -4.86 -1.92 -5.70
CA LEU A 316 -3.91 -2.84 -6.33
C LEU A 316 -2.89 -2.08 -7.17
N LYS A 317 -3.34 -1.16 -8.02
CA LYS A 317 -2.45 -0.31 -8.84
C LYS A 317 -1.53 0.55 -7.98
N ALA A 318 -2.05 1.12 -6.89
CA ALA A 318 -1.24 1.91 -5.96
C ALA A 318 -0.16 1.07 -5.26
N MET A 319 -0.48 -0.17 -4.88
CA MET A 319 0.47 -1.13 -4.30
C MET A 319 1.53 -1.56 -5.32
N ASP A 320 1.11 -1.86 -6.55
CA ASP A 320 2.01 -2.25 -7.64
C ASP A 320 2.93 -1.08 -8.03
N ALA A 321 2.45 0.17 -7.98
CA ALA A 321 3.27 1.36 -8.21
C ALA A 321 4.35 1.59 -7.13
N ILE A 322 4.10 1.16 -5.89
CA ILE A 322 5.14 1.19 -4.83
C ILE A 322 6.19 0.10 -5.06
N ALA A 323 5.78 -1.03 -5.61
CA ALA A 323 6.66 -2.15 -5.92
C ALA A 323 7.32 -2.05 -7.31
N ALA A 324 7.05 -0.96 -8.05
CA ALA A 324 7.64 -0.74 -9.37
C ALA A 324 9.16 -0.47 -9.27
N ASP A 325 9.85 -0.86 -10.31
CA ASP A 325 11.31 -0.71 -10.40
C ASP A 325 11.71 0.77 -10.40
N GLY A 326 12.61 1.13 -9.52
CA GLY A 326 13.29 2.41 -9.43
C GLY A 326 14.77 2.18 -9.12
N LEU A 327 15.50 3.22 -8.74
CA LEU A 327 16.86 3.06 -8.27
C LEU A 327 16.85 2.23 -6.98
N SER A 328 17.60 1.14 -6.96
CA SER A 328 17.75 0.25 -5.80
C SER A 328 19.07 0.49 -5.06
N ILE A 329 19.08 0.22 -3.76
CA ILE A 329 20.29 0.16 -2.96
C ILE A 329 21.08 -1.09 -3.38
N GLN A 330 22.37 -0.98 -3.66
CA GLN A 330 23.22 -2.13 -3.95
C GLN A 330 23.34 -3.05 -2.72
N GLY A 331 23.32 -4.35 -2.93
CA GLY A 331 23.40 -5.35 -1.85
C GLY A 331 22.20 -5.35 -0.91
N ALA A 332 21.03 -4.96 -1.40
CA ALA A 332 19.79 -5.00 -0.62
C ALA A 332 19.22 -6.42 -0.44
N VAL A 333 19.67 -7.37 -1.25
CA VAL A 333 19.31 -8.80 -1.11
C VAL A 333 20.33 -9.47 -0.19
N GLU A 334 19.87 -10.17 0.85
CA GLU A 334 20.72 -10.99 1.72
C GLU A 334 21.40 -12.10 0.90
N VAL A 335 22.52 -11.79 0.30
CA VAL A 335 23.50 -12.78 -0.11
C VAL A 335 24.48 -12.85 1.06
N ALA A 336 24.58 -14.00 1.71
CA ALA A 336 25.60 -14.21 2.74
C ALA A 336 26.98 -14.25 2.03
N PRO A 337 27.78 -13.18 2.08
CA PRO A 337 29.02 -13.16 1.32
C PRO A 337 30.13 -13.78 2.16
N ALA A 338 30.94 -14.57 1.51
CA ALA A 338 32.30 -14.85 1.95
C ALA A 338 33.22 -13.67 1.57
N VAL A 339 32.80 -12.42 1.93
CA VAL A 339 33.61 -11.24 1.66
C VAL A 339 34.59 -11.05 2.82
N PRO A 340 35.89 -10.84 2.55
CA PRO A 340 36.87 -10.54 3.59
C PRO A 340 36.45 -9.27 4.34
N ALA A 341 36.78 -9.21 5.64
CA ALA A 341 36.58 -8.00 6.43
C ALA A 341 37.30 -6.83 5.74
N VAL A 342 36.65 -5.65 5.74
CA VAL A 342 37.27 -4.43 5.23
C VAL A 342 38.59 -4.18 5.96
N ALA A 343 39.65 -3.86 5.24
CA ALA A 343 40.97 -3.56 5.80
C ALA A 343 40.87 -2.48 6.89
N GLU A 344 41.79 -2.49 7.86
CA GLU A 344 41.76 -1.49 8.94
C GLU A 344 41.94 -0.07 8.42
N ALA A 345 42.66 0.12 7.30
CA ALA A 345 42.88 1.39 6.62
C ALA A 345 42.58 1.21 5.12
N PRO A 346 41.32 1.23 4.71
CA PRO A 346 40.95 1.11 3.30
C PRO A 346 41.33 2.38 2.54
N ASP A 347 41.63 2.22 1.25
CA ASP A 347 41.63 3.26 0.23
C ASP A 347 40.33 3.24 -0.56
N ILE A 348 40.07 4.29 -1.33
CA ILE A 348 38.88 4.35 -2.21
C ILE A 348 39.35 4.82 -3.59
N HIS A 349 39.02 4.02 -4.61
CA HIS A 349 39.29 4.32 -6.01
C HIS A 349 38.00 4.39 -6.80
N LEU A 350 37.74 5.51 -7.45
CA LEU A 350 36.65 5.71 -8.39
C LEU A 350 37.24 5.78 -9.79
N GLU A 351 36.82 4.90 -10.69
CA GLU A 351 37.33 4.76 -12.03
C GLU A 351 36.23 4.97 -13.07
N ASN A 352 36.37 6.01 -13.89
CA ASN A 352 35.46 6.36 -14.99
C ASN A 352 33.99 6.37 -14.56
N LEU A 353 33.71 6.91 -13.37
CA LEU A 353 32.40 6.86 -12.75
C LEU A 353 31.39 7.71 -13.52
N ALA A 354 30.31 7.10 -13.98
CA ALA A 354 29.18 7.77 -14.61
C ALA A 354 27.88 7.48 -13.87
N PHE A 355 27.02 8.50 -13.76
CA PHE A 355 25.71 8.35 -13.11
C PHE A 355 24.65 9.30 -13.68
N ARG A 356 23.43 8.77 -13.84
CA ARG A 356 22.19 9.53 -14.12
C ARG A 356 21.04 9.00 -13.25
N TYR A 357 20.09 9.87 -12.93
CA TYR A 357 18.92 9.46 -12.10
C TYR A 357 17.89 8.64 -12.87
N ALA A 358 17.73 8.91 -14.16
CA ALA A 358 16.86 8.15 -15.06
C ALA A 358 17.52 8.02 -16.43
N ALA A 359 17.10 7.04 -17.22
CA ALA A 359 17.72 6.73 -18.52
C ALA A 359 17.62 7.89 -19.54
N ASP A 360 16.62 8.73 -19.41
CA ASP A 360 16.33 9.90 -20.23
C ASP A 360 16.89 11.23 -19.65
N GLU A 361 17.48 11.18 -18.44
CA GLU A 361 18.10 12.35 -17.83
C GLU A 361 19.59 12.48 -18.20
N PRO A 362 20.15 13.71 -18.20
CA PRO A 362 21.59 13.91 -18.42
C PRO A 362 22.44 13.27 -17.33
N LEU A 363 23.69 12.96 -17.66
CA LEU A 363 24.66 12.48 -16.69
C LEU A 363 24.94 13.58 -15.63
N VAL A 364 24.91 13.18 -14.37
CA VAL A 364 25.29 14.02 -13.23
C VAL A 364 26.79 13.88 -12.93
N LEU A 365 27.33 12.72 -13.20
CA LEU A 365 28.76 12.43 -13.20
C LEU A 365 29.09 11.77 -14.52
N ASP A 366 30.18 12.19 -15.15
CA ASP A 366 30.67 11.65 -16.41
C ASP A 366 32.19 11.51 -16.35
N ASP A 367 32.71 10.32 -16.61
CA ASP A 367 34.13 9.96 -16.55
C ASP A 367 34.85 10.48 -15.30
N PHE A 368 34.18 10.41 -14.14
CA PHE A 368 34.68 10.96 -12.89
C PHE A 368 35.69 10.00 -12.24
N ASN A 369 36.91 10.49 -11.99
CA ASN A 369 38.00 9.72 -11.39
C ASN A 369 38.45 10.36 -10.09
N LEU A 370 38.64 9.55 -9.03
CA LEU A 370 39.07 10.04 -7.72
C LEU A 370 39.75 8.93 -6.92
N ASP A 371 40.92 9.22 -6.40
CA ASP A 371 41.66 8.38 -5.46
C ASP A 371 41.68 9.04 -4.07
N ILE A 372 41.34 8.27 -3.03
CA ILE A 372 41.37 8.70 -1.63
C ILE A 372 42.21 7.70 -0.86
N VAL A 373 43.27 8.15 -0.24
CA VAL A 373 44.17 7.29 0.53
C VAL A 373 43.64 7.03 1.94
N ALA A 374 44.10 5.94 2.54
CA ALA A 374 43.72 5.55 3.91
C ALA A 374 43.97 6.71 4.90
N GLY A 375 42.96 7.00 5.74
CA GLY A 375 43.01 8.07 6.75
C GLY A 375 42.93 9.48 6.19
N GLU A 376 42.67 9.66 4.89
CA GLU A 376 42.54 10.99 4.28
C GLU A 376 41.23 11.67 4.66
N HIS A 377 41.29 12.98 4.94
CA HIS A 377 40.11 13.84 5.08
C HIS A 377 39.99 14.71 3.82
N LEU A 378 38.90 14.48 3.07
CA LEU A 378 38.63 15.14 1.79
C LEU A 378 37.39 16.04 1.89
N ALA A 379 37.52 17.30 1.49
CA ALA A 379 36.37 18.19 1.27
C ALA A 379 35.98 18.18 -0.22
N LEU A 380 34.69 17.95 -0.49
CA LEU A 380 34.07 18.14 -1.79
C LEU A 380 33.36 19.50 -1.79
N LEU A 381 33.97 20.48 -2.46
CA LEU A 381 33.41 21.82 -2.64
C LEU A 381 32.71 21.94 -3.98
N GLY A 382 31.62 22.68 -4.03
CA GLY A 382 30.91 22.97 -5.28
C GLY A 382 29.57 23.64 -5.03
N ALA A 383 28.93 24.17 -6.07
CA ALA A 383 27.60 24.77 -6.00
C ALA A 383 26.55 23.76 -5.56
N SER A 384 25.37 24.23 -5.09
CA SER A 384 24.25 23.35 -4.85
C SER A 384 23.82 22.71 -6.18
N GLY A 385 23.60 21.38 -6.17
CA GLY A 385 23.25 20.62 -7.38
C GLY A 385 24.45 20.11 -8.19
N SER A 386 25.70 20.38 -7.80
CA SER A 386 26.89 19.89 -8.53
C SER A 386 27.19 18.39 -8.39
N GLY A 387 26.31 17.60 -7.78
CA GLY A 387 26.48 16.14 -7.66
C GLY A 387 27.21 15.66 -6.40
N LYS A 388 27.57 16.52 -5.43
CA LYS A 388 28.30 16.13 -4.19
C LYS A 388 27.58 15.04 -3.39
N SER A 389 26.30 15.26 -3.06
CA SER A 389 25.48 14.28 -2.32
C SER A 389 25.23 13.00 -3.13
N THR A 390 25.17 13.13 -4.45
CA THR A 390 25.09 11.99 -5.38
C THR A 390 26.36 11.15 -5.29
N LEU A 391 27.53 11.78 -5.35
CA LEU A 391 28.82 11.09 -5.23
C LEU A 391 28.94 10.35 -3.89
N LEU A 392 28.60 10.99 -2.77
CA LEU A 392 28.57 10.32 -1.47
C LEU A 392 27.61 9.12 -1.45
N SER A 393 26.44 9.25 -2.11
CA SER A 393 25.46 8.17 -2.21
C SER A 393 25.97 6.98 -3.03
N LEU A 394 26.73 7.23 -4.10
CA LEU A 394 27.37 6.19 -4.90
C LEU A 394 28.47 5.47 -4.12
N ILE A 395 29.35 6.20 -3.43
CA ILE A 395 30.41 5.63 -2.60
C ILE A 395 29.83 4.73 -1.50
N SER A 396 28.67 5.09 -0.95
CA SER A 396 27.99 4.28 0.07
C SER A 396 27.16 3.11 -0.51
N GLY A 397 27.11 2.96 -1.84
CA GLY A 397 26.26 1.96 -2.49
C GLY A 397 24.76 2.18 -2.26
N LEU A 398 24.32 3.41 -1.95
CA LEU A 398 22.91 3.77 -1.84
C LEU A 398 22.23 3.88 -3.21
N ALA A 399 23.01 3.92 -4.29
CA ALA A 399 22.54 3.74 -5.66
C ALA A 399 23.66 3.07 -6.49
N PRO A 400 23.31 2.32 -7.54
CA PRO A 400 24.29 1.76 -8.47
C PRO A 400 24.83 2.87 -9.39
N CYS A 401 26.09 2.80 -9.78
CA CYS A 401 26.63 3.62 -10.86
C CYS A 401 26.04 3.18 -12.21
N THR A 402 25.92 4.12 -13.15
CA THR A 402 25.51 3.82 -14.54
C THR A 402 26.67 3.29 -15.37
N GLY A 403 27.90 3.67 -15.04
CA GLY A 403 29.14 3.24 -15.67
C GLY A 403 30.33 3.44 -14.73
N GLY A 404 31.46 2.83 -15.05
CA GLY A 404 32.65 2.82 -14.20
C GLY A 404 32.54 1.87 -13.02
N ARG A 405 33.48 1.98 -12.07
CA ARG A 405 33.50 1.16 -10.85
C ARG A 405 34.02 1.93 -9.64
N ILE A 406 33.65 1.43 -8.46
CA ILE A 406 34.13 1.94 -7.16
C ILE A 406 34.80 0.78 -6.45
N VAL A 407 36.04 0.97 -6.01
CA VAL A 407 36.82 -0.04 -5.28
C VAL A 407 37.16 0.53 -3.90
N ILE A 408 36.93 -0.22 -2.83
CA ILE A 408 37.16 0.19 -1.44
C ILE A 408 37.99 -0.87 -0.74
N GLY A 409 39.22 -0.53 -0.35
CA GLY A 409 40.16 -1.47 0.26
C GLY A 409 40.44 -2.71 -0.61
N GLY A 410 40.50 -2.53 -1.93
CA GLY A 410 40.71 -3.60 -2.90
C GLY A 410 39.43 -4.43 -3.21
N ILE A 411 38.26 -4.08 -2.64
CA ILE A 411 36.98 -4.77 -2.86
C ILE A 411 36.10 -3.89 -3.74
N GLU A 412 35.65 -4.40 -4.88
CA GLU A 412 34.71 -3.68 -5.74
C GLU A 412 33.33 -3.56 -5.07
N LEU A 413 32.72 -2.38 -5.14
CA LEU A 413 31.39 -2.09 -4.63
C LEU A 413 30.36 -2.64 -5.63
N ALA A 414 29.86 -3.84 -5.39
CA ALA A 414 28.86 -4.55 -6.19
C ALA A 414 27.73 -5.09 -5.31
N ASP A 415 26.71 -5.69 -5.91
CA ASP A 415 25.52 -6.16 -5.17
C ASP A 415 25.83 -7.22 -4.10
N ASP A 416 26.87 -8.02 -4.27
CA ASP A 416 27.31 -9.04 -3.32
C ASP A 416 28.23 -8.51 -2.20
N THR A 417 28.89 -7.37 -2.40
CA THR A 417 29.88 -6.79 -1.47
C THR A 417 29.37 -5.55 -0.74
N ALA A 418 28.44 -4.80 -1.34
CA ALA A 418 28.01 -3.49 -0.86
C ALA A 418 27.46 -3.50 0.58
N ALA A 419 26.77 -4.55 0.99
CA ALA A 419 26.24 -4.65 2.36
C ALA A 419 27.36 -4.72 3.41
N VAL A 420 28.44 -5.47 3.13
CA VAL A 420 29.61 -5.59 4.01
C VAL A 420 30.39 -4.28 4.04
N LEU A 421 30.64 -3.69 2.88
CA LEU A 421 31.34 -2.40 2.77
C LEU A 421 30.58 -1.30 3.54
N ARG A 422 29.24 -1.20 3.38
CA ARG A 422 28.41 -0.28 4.17
C ARG A 422 28.49 -0.49 5.67
N GLY A 423 28.70 -1.74 6.13
CA GLY A 423 28.90 -2.05 7.54
C GLY A 423 30.09 -1.29 8.15
N SER A 424 31.07 -0.90 7.33
CA SER A 424 32.24 -0.11 7.74
C SER A 424 32.08 1.40 7.54
N MET A 425 30.91 1.86 7.08
CA MET A 425 30.65 3.26 6.78
C MET A 425 29.67 3.90 7.76
N ALA A 426 29.77 5.23 7.90
CA ALA A 426 28.74 6.04 8.55
C ALA A 426 28.31 7.16 7.61
N TRP A 427 26.99 7.42 7.59
CA TRP A 427 26.39 8.54 6.88
C TRP A 427 25.90 9.60 7.86
N ILE A 428 26.37 10.82 7.73
CA ILE A 428 25.95 12.01 8.49
C ILE A 428 25.35 13.00 7.50
N GLY A 429 24.03 12.99 7.38
CA GLY A 429 23.32 13.90 6.47
C GLY A 429 23.08 15.26 7.09
N GLN A 430 22.74 16.25 6.25
CA GLN A 430 22.40 17.62 6.63
C GLN A 430 21.28 17.70 7.69
N ARG A 431 20.29 16.81 7.62
CA ARG A 431 19.18 16.68 8.57
C ARG A 431 19.05 15.22 9.00
N PRO A 432 19.77 14.80 10.05
CA PRO A 432 19.70 13.43 10.52
C PRO A 432 18.30 13.10 11.03
N HIS A 433 17.79 11.94 10.65
CA HIS A 433 16.49 11.50 11.14
C HIS A 433 16.58 11.07 12.61
N ILE A 434 15.71 11.63 13.44
CA ILE A 434 15.59 11.31 14.87
C ILE A 434 14.28 10.52 15.05
N PHE A 435 14.40 9.31 15.59
CA PHE A 435 13.25 8.47 15.89
C PHE A 435 12.60 8.89 17.21
N ALA A 436 11.29 8.71 17.33
CA ALA A 436 10.60 8.85 18.60
C ALA A 436 11.19 7.84 19.61
N GLY A 437 11.60 8.32 20.78
CA GLY A 437 12.26 7.51 21.80
C GLY A 437 13.36 8.27 22.54
N THR A 438 14.11 7.60 23.40
CA THR A 438 15.18 8.24 24.19
C THR A 438 16.42 8.52 23.32
N ILE A 439 17.34 9.38 23.80
CA ILE A 439 18.65 9.59 23.20
C ILE A 439 19.40 8.25 23.08
N ALA A 440 19.40 7.45 24.15
CA ALA A 440 20.03 6.13 24.17
C ALA A 440 19.47 5.18 23.10
N SER A 441 18.13 5.11 22.94
CA SER A 441 17.51 4.27 21.91
C SER A 441 17.83 4.76 20.48
N ASN A 442 17.98 6.07 20.32
CA ASN A 442 18.37 6.67 19.06
C ASN A 442 19.84 6.40 18.69
N ILE A 443 20.73 6.30 19.66
CA ILE A 443 22.13 5.94 19.43
C ILE A 443 22.24 4.43 19.14
N ALA A 444 21.60 3.60 19.95
CA ALA A 444 21.67 2.16 19.82
C ALA A 444 21.03 1.61 18.54
N LEU A 445 19.91 2.18 18.08
CA LEU A 445 19.15 1.73 16.89
C LEU A 445 18.93 0.21 16.84
N GLY A 446 18.73 -0.42 18.01
CA GLY A 446 18.50 -1.87 18.10
C GLY A 446 19.71 -2.76 17.85
N ARG A 447 20.93 -2.21 17.82
CA ARG A 447 22.15 -3.02 17.67
C ARG A 447 22.28 -3.98 18.86
N PRO A 448 22.42 -5.30 18.61
CA PRO A 448 22.59 -6.27 19.67
C PRO A 448 23.97 -6.13 20.31
N GLY A 449 24.06 -6.39 21.62
CA GLY A 449 25.35 -6.44 22.33
C GLY A 449 25.94 -5.11 22.76
N MET A 450 25.27 -3.98 22.57
CA MET A 450 25.74 -2.68 23.01
C MET A 450 25.73 -2.58 24.55
N LEU A 451 26.87 -2.30 25.13
CA LEU A 451 27.05 -2.10 26.57
C LEU A 451 26.81 -0.63 26.95
N ARG A 452 26.57 -0.39 28.24
CA ARG A 452 26.42 0.99 28.76
C ARG A 452 27.70 1.82 28.55
N GLY A 453 28.88 1.18 28.61
CA GLY A 453 30.15 1.84 28.32
C GLY A 453 30.21 2.40 26.91
N ASP A 454 29.86 1.60 25.91
CA ASP A 454 29.85 2.01 24.49
C ASP A 454 28.97 3.24 24.25
N LEU A 455 27.82 3.30 24.94
CA LEU A 455 26.92 4.46 24.86
C LEU A 455 27.57 5.71 25.49
N THR A 456 28.25 5.55 26.60
CA THR A 456 28.93 6.66 27.30
C THR A 456 30.05 7.22 26.42
N ASP A 457 30.88 6.33 25.86
CA ASP A 457 32.00 6.71 25.00
C ASP A 457 31.52 7.41 23.71
N ALA A 458 30.40 6.94 23.15
CA ALA A 458 29.78 7.57 21.99
C ALA A 458 29.21 8.96 22.29
N LEU A 459 28.61 9.15 23.48
CA LEU A 459 28.13 10.45 23.93
C LEU A 459 29.28 11.44 24.15
N ASP A 460 30.41 10.98 24.67
CA ASP A 460 31.61 11.79 24.86
C ASP A 460 32.25 12.18 23.52
N ALA A 461 32.43 11.21 22.63
CA ALA A 461 32.97 11.46 21.29
C ALA A 461 32.15 12.50 20.51
N ALA A 462 30.83 12.50 20.71
CA ALA A 462 29.90 13.46 20.10
C ALA A 462 29.71 14.75 20.92
N ARG A 463 30.34 14.90 22.09
CA ARG A 463 30.12 16.01 23.03
C ARG A 463 28.64 16.20 23.40
N LEU A 464 27.92 15.09 23.58
CA LEU A 464 26.47 15.09 23.79
C LEU A 464 26.10 14.65 25.22
N ARG A 465 27.07 14.37 26.11
CA ARG A 465 26.84 13.86 27.48
C ARG A 465 25.91 14.77 28.28
N ASN A 466 26.19 16.06 28.34
CA ASN A 466 25.39 17.03 29.11
C ASN A 466 23.94 17.09 28.63
N VAL A 467 23.72 16.99 27.31
CA VAL A 467 22.38 16.96 26.72
C VAL A 467 21.66 15.66 27.11
N ALA A 468 22.36 14.50 27.03
CA ALA A 468 21.79 13.22 27.40
C ALA A 468 21.43 13.16 28.89
N GLU A 469 22.24 13.72 29.77
CA GLU A 469 21.96 13.83 31.20
C GLU A 469 20.77 14.75 31.51
N ALA A 470 20.66 15.90 30.80
CA ALA A 470 19.56 16.83 30.94
C ALA A 470 18.21 16.21 30.47
N TYR A 471 18.25 15.40 29.43
CA TYR A 471 17.06 14.68 28.94
C TYR A 471 16.76 13.42 29.77
N GLY A 472 17.78 12.74 30.29
CA GLY A 472 17.64 11.49 31.04
C GLY A 472 16.87 10.43 30.22
N SER A 473 15.79 9.91 30.77
CA SER A 473 14.92 8.92 30.14
C SER A 473 13.74 9.54 29.36
N ARG A 474 13.66 10.87 29.23
CA ARG A 474 12.57 11.53 28.49
C ARG A 474 12.64 11.15 27.02
N PRO A 475 11.50 10.80 26.41
CA PRO A 475 11.46 10.55 24.98
C PRO A 475 11.61 11.84 24.19
N LEU A 476 12.39 11.79 23.13
CA LEU A 476 12.39 12.79 22.07
C LEU A 476 11.09 12.68 21.28
N GLY A 477 10.53 13.80 20.85
CA GLY A 477 9.40 13.82 19.97
C GLY A 477 9.76 13.34 18.54
N GLU A 478 8.74 13.07 17.73
CA GLU A 478 8.90 12.69 16.34
C GLU A 478 9.69 13.78 15.58
N GLY A 479 10.70 13.36 14.80
CA GLY A 479 11.59 14.30 14.10
C GLY A 479 12.59 15.05 15.00
N GLY A 480 12.77 14.63 16.26
CA GLY A 480 13.75 15.22 17.20
C GLY A 480 13.27 16.50 17.85
N ILE A 481 11.96 16.70 17.98
CA ILE A 481 11.39 17.83 18.74
C ILE A 481 12.03 17.88 20.13
N GLY A 482 12.67 19.02 20.43
CA GLY A 482 13.39 19.28 21.67
C GLY A 482 14.90 19.37 21.50
N LEU A 483 15.48 18.83 20.42
CA LEU A 483 16.91 19.01 20.11
C LEU A 483 17.12 20.19 19.16
N SER A 484 18.19 20.95 19.37
CA SER A 484 18.71 21.90 18.40
C SER A 484 19.30 21.17 17.18
N GLY A 485 19.49 21.89 16.05
CA GLY A 485 20.09 21.30 14.85
C GLY A 485 21.48 20.72 15.09
N GLY A 486 22.31 21.40 15.89
CA GLY A 486 23.64 20.90 16.27
C GLY A 486 23.59 19.67 17.19
N GLU A 487 22.65 19.62 18.13
CA GLU A 487 22.45 18.43 18.98
C GLU A 487 21.97 17.23 18.17
N ALA A 488 21.09 17.43 17.18
CA ALA A 488 20.64 16.38 16.28
C ALA A 488 21.80 15.82 15.43
N LEU A 489 22.69 16.69 14.92
CA LEU A 489 23.90 16.27 14.20
C LEU A 489 24.89 15.53 15.12
N ARG A 490 25.12 16.03 16.33
CA ARG A 490 25.95 15.32 17.32
C ARG A 490 25.36 13.97 17.71
N LEU A 491 24.04 13.83 17.74
CA LEU A 491 23.39 12.54 17.94
C LEU A 491 23.67 11.56 16.75
N ALA A 492 23.72 12.06 15.51
CA ALA A 492 24.15 11.26 14.37
C ALA A 492 25.65 10.86 14.45
N ILE A 493 26.51 11.75 14.97
CA ILE A 493 27.92 11.44 15.24
C ILE A 493 28.03 10.36 16.32
N ALA A 494 27.24 10.45 17.41
CA ALA A 494 27.19 9.41 18.44
C ALA A 494 26.73 8.04 17.89
N ARG A 495 25.74 8.03 16.99
CA ARG A 495 25.33 6.79 16.29
C ARG A 495 26.47 6.16 15.49
N ALA A 496 27.27 6.99 14.82
CA ALA A 496 28.42 6.54 14.06
C ALA A 496 29.53 6.01 14.97
N ALA A 497 29.79 6.67 16.10
CA ALA A 497 30.80 6.28 17.09
C ALA A 497 30.55 4.90 17.70
N CYS A 498 29.27 4.50 17.81
CA CYS A 498 28.89 3.16 18.27
C CYS A 498 29.16 2.03 17.26
N ASN A 499 29.70 2.31 16.08
CA ASN A 499 30.07 1.28 15.12
C ASN A 499 31.53 0.86 15.32
N PRO A 500 31.84 -0.32 15.86
CA PRO A 500 33.23 -0.76 16.09
C PRO A 500 34.00 -1.00 14.78
N HIS A 501 33.28 -1.23 13.68
CA HIS A 501 33.86 -1.47 12.36
C HIS A 501 33.95 -0.21 11.49
N LEU A 502 33.67 0.97 12.05
CA LEU A 502 33.70 2.23 11.31
C LEU A 502 35.09 2.53 10.75
N ARG A 503 35.17 2.70 9.42
CA ARG A 503 36.40 3.04 8.69
C ARG A 503 36.25 4.29 7.81
N ILE A 504 35.03 4.53 7.32
CA ILE A 504 34.71 5.58 6.36
C ILE A 504 33.54 6.41 6.88
N ILE A 505 33.70 7.72 6.89
CA ILE A 505 32.66 8.67 7.30
C ILE A 505 32.31 9.55 6.10
N LEU A 506 31.03 9.52 5.74
CA LEU A 506 30.47 10.34 4.67
C LEU A 506 29.57 11.40 5.31
N ALA A 507 29.92 12.67 5.17
CA ALA A 507 29.18 13.78 5.76
C ALA A 507 28.67 14.73 4.67
N ASP A 508 27.36 14.95 4.63
CA ASP A 508 26.71 15.82 3.66
C ASP A 508 26.20 17.08 4.36
N GLU A 509 26.86 18.21 4.09
CA GLU A 509 26.59 19.56 4.63
C GLU A 509 26.44 19.59 6.18
N PRO A 510 27.39 19.02 6.96
CA PRO A 510 27.22 18.82 8.40
C PRO A 510 27.20 20.11 9.24
N THR A 511 27.63 21.26 8.69
CA THR A 511 27.59 22.55 9.38
C THR A 511 26.51 23.50 8.84
N ALA A 512 25.74 23.08 7.84
CA ALA A 512 24.73 23.92 7.22
C ALA A 512 23.64 24.36 8.22
N HIS A 513 23.28 25.63 8.16
CA HIS A 513 22.25 26.26 9.02
C HIS A 513 22.57 26.29 10.51
N LEU A 514 23.82 26.09 10.90
CA LEU A 514 24.28 26.24 12.28
C LEU A 514 24.92 27.62 12.50
N ASP A 515 24.83 28.12 13.72
CA ASP A 515 25.64 29.25 14.13
C ASP A 515 27.13 28.85 14.24
N ALA A 516 28.02 29.83 14.17
CA ALA A 516 29.46 29.58 14.09
C ALA A 516 30.02 28.77 15.29
N ALA A 517 29.50 28.98 16.50
CA ALA A 517 29.96 28.25 17.67
C ALA A 517 29.52 26.76 17.61
N THR A 518 28.27 26.51 17.28
CA THR A 518 27.72 25.15 17.11
C THR A 518 28.39 24.43 15.93
N ALA A 519 28.65 25.14 14.82
CA ALA A 519 29.35 24.58 13.66
C ALA A 519 30.80 24.15 14.04
N ALA A 520 31.48 24.94 14.85
CA ALA A 520 32.80 24.58 15.36
C ALA A 520 32.77 23.33 16.25
N GLU A 521 31.78 23.22 17.16
CA GLU A 521 31.62 22.03 18.01
C GLU A 521 31.31 20.76 17.20
N VAL A 522 30.45 20.84 16.19
CA VAL A 522 30.13 19.71 15.30
C VAL A 522 31.37 19.32 14.49
N THR A 523 32.12 20.30 13.97
CA THR A 523 33.39 20.08 13.26
C THR A 523 34.41 19.34 14.13
N GLU A 524 34.61 19.78 15.37
CA GLU A 524 35.55 19.13 16.30
C GLU A 524 35.12 17.70 16.63
N SER A 525 33.80 17.46 16.85
CA SER A 525 33.27 16.13 17.11
C SER A 525 33.47 15.22 15.89
N LEU A 526 33.26 15.74 14.68
CA LEU A 526 33.43 15.01 13.44
C LEU A 526 34.90 14.64 13.21
N LEU A 527 35.82 15.59 13.37
CA LEU A 527 37.26 15.36 13.25
C LEU A 527 37.81 14.40 14.30
N SER A 528 37.28 14.48 15.54
CA SER A 528 37.62 13.52 16.59
C SER A 528 37.18 12.10 16.24
N LEU A 529 35.98 11.92 15.70
CA LEU A 529 35.50 10.64 15.22
C LEU A 529 36.28 10.12 14.02
N ALA A 530 36.74 11.02 13.13
CA ALA A 530 37.45 10.69 11.90
C ALA A 530 38.95 10.38 12.09
N ARG A 531 39.46 10.45 13.31
CA ARG A 531 40.87 10.14 13.59
C ARG A 531 41.21 8.73 13.09
N ASP A 532 42.22 8.61 12.24
CA ASP A 532 42.70 7.38 11.59
C ASP A 532 41.66 6.71 10.67
N ARG A 533 40.65 7.47 10.19
CA ARG A 533 39.60 7.03 9.29
C ARG A 533 39.52 7.94 8.06
N ILE A 534 38.94 7.43 6.98
CA ILE A 534 38.58 8.29 5.84
C ILE A 534 37.39 9.16 6.24
N LEU A 535 37.52 10.46 5.95
CA LEU A 535 36.43 11.43 6.09
C LEU A 535 36.19 12.12 4.74
N ILE A 536 35.01 11.97 4.18
CA ILE A 536 34.61 12.69 2.97
C ILE A 536 33.47 13.65 3.34
N VAL A 537 33.69 14.93 3.18
CA VAL A 537 32.72 15.97 3.54
C VAL A 537 32.29 16.73 2.29
N ALA A 538 31.04 16.61 1.91
CA ALA A 538 30.41 17.53 0.96
C ALA A 538 30.00 18.80 1.70
N THR A 539 30.51 19.95 1.29
CA THR A 539 30.22 21.23 1.96
C THR A 539 30.38 22.41 1.02
N HIS A 540 29.74 23.51 1.36
CA HIS A 540 29.97 24.82 0.81
C HIS A 540 30.62 25.76 1.85
N ASP A 541 30.90 25.29 3.07
CA ASP A 541 31.52 26.02 4.16
C ASP A 541 33.06 26.00 4.00
N PRO A 542 33.69 27.15 3.72
CA PRO A 542 35.14 27.22 3.53
C PRO A 542 35.93 26.97 4.83
N LEU A 543 35.32 27.24 6.01
CA LEU A 543 36.00 27.02 7.29
C LEU A 543 36.09 25.52 7.59
N LEU A 544 35.04 24.77 7.31
CA LEU A 544 35.07 23.31 7.43
C LEU A 544 36.03 22.70 6.40
N ALA A 545 35.97 23.17 5.15
CA ALA A 545 36.86 22.67 4.09
C ALA A 545 38.34 22.90 4.38
N ALA A 546 38.69 24.04 4.97
CA ALA A 546 40.09 24.36 5.35
C ALA A 546 40.66 23.45 6.46
N ARG A 547 39.79 22.67 7.16
CA ARG A 547 40.21 21.70 8.19
C ARG A 547 40.52 20.32 7.60
N MET A 548 40.27 20.10 6.31
CA MET A 548 40.50 18.83 5.62
C MET A 548 41.92 18.76 5.06
N HIS A 549 42.42 17.55 4.81
CA HIS A 549 43.74 17.32 4.24
C HIS A 549 43.83 17.77 2.77
N ARG A 550 42.72 17.57 2.02
CA ARG A 550 42.60 17.92 0.61
C ARG A 550 41.22 18.51 0.30
N ILE A 551 41.19 19.45 -0.60
CA ILE A 551 39.98 20.07 -1.10
C ILE A 551 39.86 19.76 -2.59
N MET A 552 38.73 19.14 -2.99
CA MET A 552 38.38 18.90 -4.38
C MET A 552 37.17 19.75 -4.74
N ARG A 553 37.24 20.46 -5.87
CA ARG A 553 36.10 21.21 -6.40
C ARG A 553 35.39 20.38 -7.44
N ILE A 554 34.07 20.27 -7.28
CA ILE A 554 33.16 19.67 -8.26
C ILE A 554 32.46 20.84 -8.94
N ASP A 555 32.98 21.25 -10.10
CA ASP A 555 32.41 22.34 -10.89
C ASP A 555 31.32 21.83 -11.83
N THR A 556 30.29 22.63 -12.03
CA THR A 556 29.12 22.33 -12.89
C THR A 556 29.52 22.20 -14.37
N ASP A 557 30.71 22.64 -14.75
CA ASP A 557 31.21 22.59 -16.13
C ASP A 557 31.62 21.17 -16.60
N LEU A 558 31.79 20.22 -15.69
CA LEU A 558 31.95 18.79 -16.01
C LEU A 558 30.62 18.14 -16.48
N VAL A 559 29.49 18.81 -16.20
CA VAL A 559 28.14 18.33 -16.54
C VAL A 559 27.63 18.90 -17.87
N MET A 560 28.24 19.97 -18.41
CA MET A 560 27.71 20.76 -19.53
C MET A 560 28.56 20.69 -20.81
N ARG A 561 29.38 19.69 -21.03
CA ARG A 561 30.18 19.58 -22.27
C ARG A 561 29.41 19.06 -23.50
N GLU A 562 28.18 18.64 -23.39
CA GLU A 562 27.40 18.13 -24.53
C GLU A 562 26.11 18.91 -24.86
N ALA A 563 25.90 20.10 -24.35
CA ALA A 563 24.76 20.94 -24.74
C ALA A 563 25.12 22.07 -25.73
N ALA A 564 26.31 22.01 -26.32
CA ALA A 564 26.79 23.00 -27.30
C ALA A 564 27.52 22.32 -28.45
N GLU A 565 26.80 21.53 -29.24
CA GLU A 565 27.08 21.29 -30.68
C GLU A 565 25.76 21.09 -31.43
#